data_5e5d6ad0d37d1361d3a661c426f5a673
#
_entry.id   5e5d6ad0d37d1361d3a661c426f5a673
#
_cell.length_a   1.000
_cell.length_b   1.000
_cell.length_c   1.000
_cell.angle_alpha   90.00
_cell.angle_beta   90.00
_cell.angle_gamma   90.00
#
_symmetry.space_group_name_H-M   'P 1'
#
loop_
_entity.id
_entity.type
_entity.pdbx_description
1 polymer ?
#
loop_
_entity_poly.entity_id
_entity_poly.type
_entity_poly.pdbx_seq_one_letter_code
_entity_poly.pdbx_strand_id
1 'polypeptide(L)'
;MARGRKRKERAENDDLEPTEKKVPRTVENTRIIDETLIDPSNEEVKLDLRNDELESHWDPANERNPKVLITTSDNPHTRTIQLCRELKSVLPKSEFRFRNRSAIKKIIRGCIERNYTDLIVINENRREPNGLLLVHLPDGPTAKFRISSVKLKDQIPHARRAPTYNRPEIILNNFTTTLGQTIGRMLACLFPKTPKFKCQTACTFHNQRDYIFFRYHHYAVDEKSSEVTLHECGPQMTLKLMSLQTGTFDPQHGEYEWILKRHEMQKSRKRFYL
;
A
#
# COMPACT_ATOMS: atom_id res chain seq x y z
N MET A 1 -32.46 -67.34 24.86
CA MET A 1 -31.11 -66.79 24.99
C MET A 1 -31.17 -65.27 24.81
N ALA A 2 -31.12 -64.51 25.86
CA ALA A 2 -31.20 -63.08 25.89
C ALA A 2 -29.82 -62.51 26.27
N ARG A 3 -29.17 -61.80 25.37
CA ARG A 3 -27.93 -61.12 25.64
C ARG A 3 -28.20 -59.72 26.21
N GLY A 4 -27.99 -59.57 27.54
CA GLY A 4 -28.04 -58.27 28.22
C GLY A 4 -26.93 -57.34 27.75
N ARG A 5 -27.30 -56.16 27.25
CA ARG A 5 -26.40 -55.03 27.01
C ARG A 5 -26.14 -54.31 28.34
N LYS A 6 -24.96 -54.44 28.89
CA LYS A 6 -24.46 -53.57 29.97
C LYS A 6 -24.36 -52.13 29.47
N ARG A 7 -25.18 -51.26 30.00
CA ARG A 7 -25.10 -49.79 29.83
C ARG A 7 -23.97 -49.31 30.76
N LYS A 8 -22.85 -48.86 30.17
CA LYS A 8 -21.80 -48.17 30.93
C LYS A 8 -22.33 -46.82 31.36
N GLU A 9 -22.45 -46.61 32.65
CA GLU A 9 -22.65 -45.32 33.29
C GLU A 9 -21.44 -44.46 32.97
N ARG A 10 -21.69 -43.32 32.31
CA ARG A 10 -20.71 -42.26 32.13
C ARG A 10 -20.67 -41.47 33.44
N ALA A 11 -19.58 -41.58 34.17
CA ALA A 11 -19.30 -40.69 35.28
C ALA A 11 -19.23 -39.26 34.75
N GLU A 12 -19.99 -38.39 35.33
CA GLU A 12 -19.91 -36.94 35.26
C GLU A 12 -18.58 -36.55 35.90
N ASN A 13 -17.63 -36.13 35.07
CA ASN A 13 -16.52 -35.29 35.48
C ASN A 13 -16.78 -33.90 34.87
N ASP A 14 -17.57 -33.11 35.56
CA ASP A 14 -17.51 -31.67 35.51
C ASP A 14 -16.19 -31.21 36.16
N ASP A 15 -15.61 -30.15 35.60
CA ASP A 15 -14.37 -29.41 35.92
C ASP A 15 -13.18 -29.77 35.05
N LEU A 16 -13.39 -29.72 33.71
CA LEU A 16 -12.31 -29.45 32.79
C LEU A 16 -12.34 -27.96 32.44
N GLU A 17 -11.45 -27.19 33.07
CA GLU A 17 -11.14 -25.84 32.62
C GLU A 17 -10.97 -25.86 31.08
N PRO A 18 -11.50 -24.84 30.36
CA PRO A 18 -11.38 -24.81 28.92
C PRO A 18 -9.88 -24.77 28.54
N THR A 19 -9.38 -25.91 28.08
CA THR A 19 -8.00 -25.98 27.57
C THR A 19 -7.83 -24.93 26.53
N GLU A 20 -7.01 -23.90 26.80
CA GLU A 20 -6.67 -22.84 25.86
C GLU A 20 -6.24 -23.49 24.55
N LYS A 21 -6.99 -23.20 23.49
CA LYS A 21 -6.67 -23.71 22.17
C LYS A 21 -5.30 -23.17 21.79
N LYS A 22 -4.31 -24.05 21.65
CA LYS A 22 -2.96 -23.68 21.24
C LYS A 22 -3.03 -22.89 19.94
N VAL A 23 -2.64 -21.61 19.99
CA VAL A 23 -2.56 -20.77 18.81
C VAL A 23 -1.54 -21.37 17.83
N PRO A 24 -1.91 -21.64 16.57
CA PRO A 24 -1.00 -22.22 15.60
C PRO A 24 0.20 -21.29 15.39
N ARG A 25 1.40 -21.88 15.28
CA ARG A 25 2.61 -21.11 14.98
C ARG A 25 2.58 -20.65 13.53
N THR A 26 2.26 -19.38 13.30
CA THR A 26 2.35 -18.73 11.99
C THR A 26 3.68 -17.99 11.87
N VAL A 27 4.04 -17.57 10.65
CA VAL A 27 5.26 -16.76 10.44
C VAL A 27 5.12 -15.40 11.14
N GLU A 28 3.92 -14.85 11.18
CA GLU A 28 3.59 -13.60 11.86
C GLU A 28 3.78 -13.72 13.39
N ASN A 29 3.28 -14.82 14.00
CA ASN A 29 3.42 -15.05 15.46
C ASN A 29 4.85 -15.39 15.87
N THR A 30 5.70 -15.77 14.92
CA THR A 30 7.12 -16.08 15.15
C THR A 30 8.05 -15.01 14.63
N ARG A 31 7.52 -13.83 14.28
CA ARG A 31 8.30 -12.67 13.86
C ARG A 31 9.33 -12.30 14.92
N ILE A 32 10.54 -11.98 14.47
CA ILE A 32 11.57 -11.44 15.36
C ILE A 32 11.17 -10.00 15.67
N ILE A 33 11.01 -9.70 16.96
CA ILE A 33 10.78 -8.34 17.44
C ILE A 33 12.09 -7.59 17.26
N ASP A 34 12.06 -6.49 16.52
CA ASP A 34 13.21 -5.63 16.22
C ASP A 34 12.97 -4.25 16.85
N GLU A 35 14.03 -3.52 17.16
CA GLU A 35 14.00 -2.16 17.69
C GLU A 35 13.31 -1.16 16.74
N THR A 36 13.20 -1.52 15.46
CA THR A 36 12.49 -0.72 14.44
C THR A 36 10.97 -0.79 14.54
N LEU A 37 10.41 -1.69 15.37
CA LEU A 37 8.97 -1.75 15.63
C LEU A 37 8.55 -0.54 16.48
N ILE A 38 7.58 0.18 15.98
CA ILE A 38 7.09 1.40 16.62
C ILE A 38 5.88 1.09 17.50
N ASP A 39 5.91 1.62 18.71
CA ASP A 39 4.71 1.79 19.51
C ASP A 39 4.08 3.16 19.15
N PRO A 40 2.86 3.18 18.58
CA PRO A 40 2.18 4.43 18.21
C PRO A 40 1.93 5.40 19.38
N SER A 41 2.03 4.90 20.61
CA SER A 41 1.86 5.70 21.82
C SER A 41 3.10 6.51 22.20
N ASN A 42 4.28 6.14 21.68
CA ASN A 42 5.56 6.77 22.04
C ASN A 42 5.60 8.23 21.54
N GLU A 43 5.99 9.15 22.46
CA GLU A 43 6.08 10.58 22.17
C GLU A 43 7.22 10.91 21.21
N GLU A 44 8.35 10.21 21.27
CA GLU A 44 9.48 10.40 20.39
C GLU A 44 9.08 10.12 18.93
N VAL A 45 8.36 9.03 18.71
CA VAL A 45 7.82 8.68 17.39
C VAL A 45 6.88 9.77 16.86
N LYS A 46 6.04 10.34 17.73
CA LYS A 46 5.15 11.44 17.33
C LYS A 46 5.91 12.71 16.97
N LEU A 47 7.03 12.97 17.64
CA LEU A 47 7.90 14.11 17.33
C LEU A 47 8.62 13.90 16.00
N ASP A 48 9.17 12.73 15.76
CA ASP A 48 9.82 12.38 14.49
C ASP A 48 8.84 12.48 13.31
N LEU A 49 7.61 12.01 13.50
CA LEU A 49 6.56 12.12 12.50
C LEU A 49 6.15 13.57 12.19
N ARG A 50 6.26 14.49 13.18
CA ARG A 50 5.99 15.92 12.98
C ARG A 50 7.12 16.65 12.25
N ASN A 51 8.35 16.17 12.39
CA ASN A 51 9.52 16.77 11.76
C ASN A 51 9.84 16.17 10.37
N ASP A 52 9.01 15.24 9.90
CA ASP A 52 9.19 14.57 8.62
C ASP A 52 8.84 15.50 7.43
N GLU A 53 9.55 15.36 6.30
CA GLU A 53 9.33 16.09 5.05
C GLU A 53 7.88 15.99 4.55
N LEU A 54 7.18 14.90 4.89
CA LEU A 54 5.79 14.67 4.55
C LEU A 54 4.78 15.45 5.40
N GLU A 55 5.21 16.11 6.49
CA GLU A 55 4.31 16.82 7.42
C GLU A 55 3.54 17.95 6.74
N SER A 56 4.14 18.62 5.76
CA SER A 56 3.49 19.67 4.99
C SER A 56 2.17 19.23 4.34
N HIS A 57 2.07 17.93 3.99
CA HIS A 57 0.83 17.35 3.47
C HIS A 57 -0.25 17.22 4.56
N TRP A 58 0.15 16.93 5.80
CA TRP A 58 -0.78 16.66 6.90
C TRP A 58 -1.13 17.93 7.69
N ASP A 59 -0.47 19.06 7.46
CA ASP A 59 -0.79 20.33 8.10
C ASP A 59 -2.25 20.71 7.83
N PRO A 60 -3.07 20.93 8.87
CA PRO A 60 -4.46 21.37 8.73
C PRO A 60 -4.62 22.67 7.95
N ALA A 61 -3.63 23.57 8.05
CA ALA A 61 -3.61 24.83 7.33
C ALA A 61 -3.40 24.67 5.82
N ASN A 62 -2.84 23.54 5.40
CA ASN A 62 -2.58 23.28 4.00
C ASN A 62 -3.77 22.53 3.35
N GLU A 63 -4.69 23.26 2.75
CA GLU A 63 -5.85 22.72 2.03
C GLU A 63 -5.51 22.15 0.64
N ARG A 64 -4.23 22.06 0.28
CA ARG A 64 -3.83 21.58 -1.03
C ARG A 64 -4.28 20.13 -1.23
N ASN A 65 -5.12 19.92 -2.23
CA ASN A 65 -5.44 18.57 -2.67
C ASN A 65 -4.29 18.02 -3.50
N PRO A 66 -3.91 16.74 -3.33
CA PRO A 66 -2.85 16.13 -4.09
C PRO A 66 -3.10 16.22 -5.59
N LYS A 67 -2.05 16.54 -6.35
CA LYS A 67 -2.03 16.57 -7.81
C LYS A 67 -0.92 15.65 -8.29
N VAL A 68 -1.30 14.51 -8.83
CA VAL A 68 -0.37 13.43 -9.15
C VAL A 68 -0.13 13.36 -10.66
N LEU A 69 1.15 13.35 -11.07
CA LEU A 69 1.52 13.02 -12.43
C LEU A 69 1.87 11.54 -12.54
N ILE A 70 1.21 10.83 -13.43
CA ILE A 70 1.54 9.44 -13.76
C ILE A 70 2.23 9.41 -15.13
N THR A 71 3.38 8.76 -15.20
CA THR A 71 4.11 8.57 -16.46
C THR A 71 4.68 7.15 -16.54
N THR A 72 5.22 6.80 -17.70
CA THR A 72 5.78 5.47 -17.96
C THR A 72 7.26 5.54 -18.27
N SER A 73 7.90 4.37 -18.41
CA SER A 73 9.16 4.25 -19.15
C SER A 73 8.97 4.63 -20.63
N ASP A 74 10.06 4.74 -21.36
CA ASP A 74 10.01 5.04 -22.80
C ASP A 74 9.38 3.87 -23.57
N ASN A 75 8.56 4.19 -24.58
CA ASN A 75 7.87 3.24 -25.46
C ASN A 75 7.07 2.15 -24.71
N PRO A 76 6.10 2.52 -23.86
CA PRO A 76 5.32 1.56 -23.09
C PRO A 76 4.36 0.77 -23.99
N HIS A 77 4.16 -0.51 -23.65
CA HIS A 77 3.17 -1.36 -24.30
C HIS A 77 1.77 -1.17 -23.69
N THR A 78 0.79 -1.71 -24.38
CA THR A 78 -0.65 -1.55 -24.09
C THR A 78 -0.99 -1.85 -22.62
N ARG A 79 -0.44 -2.94 -22.05
CA ARG A 79 -0.72 -3.35 -20.67
C ARG A 79 -0.28 -2.31 -19.64
N THR A 80 0.89 -1.74 -19.83
CA THR A 80 1.41 -0.66 -18.96
C THR A 80 0.59 0.62 -19.10
N ILE A 81 0.20 0.97 -20.33
CA ILE A 81 -0.66 2.12 -20.58
C ILE A 81 -2.03 1.94 -19.93
N GLN A 82 -2.62 0.75 -20.01
CA GLN A 82 -3.89 0.44 -19.36
C GLN A 82 -3.79 0.56 -17.84
N LEU A 83 -2.73 -0.01 -17.23
CA LEU A 83 -2.48 0.16 -15.80
C LEU A 83 -2.39 1.64 -15.39
N CYS A 84 -1.67 2.47 -16.15
CA CYS A 84 -1.59 3.91 -15.89
C CYS A 84 -2.96 4.61 -15.97
N ARG A 85 -3.79 4.22 -16.94
CA ARG A 85 -5.15 4.77 -17.09
C ARG A 85 -6.07 4.33 -15.95
N GLU A 86 -5.95 3.09 -15.51
CA GLU A 86 -6.71 2.58 -14.37
C GLU A 86 -6.27 3.28 -13.07
N LEU A 87 -4.96 3.42 -12.83
CA LEU A 87 -4.45 4.20 -11.70
C LEU A 87 -4.90 5.67 -11.74
N LYS A 88 -4.94 6.28 -12.93
CA LYS A 88 -5.52 7.61 -13.09
C LYS A 88 -6.98 7.67 -12.67
N SER A 89 -7.76 6.62 -12.87
CA SER A 89 -9.16 6.58 -12.45
C SER A 89 -9.34 6.41 -10.95
N VAL A 90 -8.34 5.82 -10.27
CA VAL A 90 -8.34 5.61 -8.82
C VAL A 90 -7.87 6.85 -8.08
N LEU A 91 -6.77 7.47 -8.54
CA LEU A 91 -6.15 8.62 -7.89
C LEU A 91 -6.88 9.91 -8.24
N PRO A 92 -7.41 10.64 -7.26
CA PRO A 92 -8.06 11.94 -7.50
C PRO A 92 -7.07 12.96 -8.09
N LYS A 93 -7.55 13.81 -8.99
CA LYS A 93 -6.75 14.87 -9.63
C LYS A 93 -5.42 14.39 -10.24
N SER A 94 -5.39 13.15 -10.74
CA SER A 94 -4.21 12.62 -11.41
C SER A 94 -4.24 12.87 -12.93
N GLU A 95 -3.07 13.08 -13.49
CA GLU A 95 -2.87 13.21 -14.93
C GLU A 95 -1.95 12.10 -15.42
N PHE A 96 -2.29 11.49 -16.57
CA PHE A 96 -1.40 10.55 -17.25
C PHE A 96 -0.79 11.23 -18.47
N ARG A 97 0.55 11.22 -18.56
CA ARG A 97 1.29 11.73 -19.71
C ARG A 97 2.41 10.77 -20.11
N PHE A 98 2.61 10.59 -21.40
CA PHE A 98 3.74 9.84 -21.93
C PHE A 98 5.05 10.55 -21.65
N ARG A 99 6.09 9.79 -21.33
CA ARG A 99 7.41 10.32 -21.00
C ARG A 99 8.14 10.97 -22.17
N ASN A 100 7.93 10.47 -23.39
CA ASN A 100 8.53 10.99 -24.63
C ASN A 100 10.06 11.19 -24.52
N ARG A 101 10.78 10.18 -24.04
CA ARG A 101 12.24 10.17 -23.85
C ARG A 101 12.81 11.29 -22.95
N SER A 102 11.97 11.97 -22.20
CA SER A 102 12.41 13.00 -21.27
C SER A 102 13.12 12.37 -20.05
N ALA A 103 14.23 12.97 -19.62
CA ALA A 103 14.91 12.54 -18.39
C ALA A 103 14.02 12.77 -17.15
N ILE A 104 14.07 11.86 -16.17
CA ILE A 104 13.23 11.97 -14.95
C ILE A 104 13.51 13.28 -14.22
N LYS A 105 14.79 13.69 -14.08
CA LYS A 105 15.16 14.99 -13.47
C LYS A 105 14.49 16.20 -14.16
N LYS A 106 14.36 16.16 -15.50
CA LYS A 106 13.65 17.21 -16.24
C LYS A 106 12.14 17.18 -15.97
N ILE A 107 11.57 15.98 -15.87
CA ILE A 107 10.13 15.81 -15.53
C ILE A 107 9.87 16.36 -14.13
N ILE A 108 10.71 16.02 -13.15
CA ILE A 108 10.60 16.51 -11.76
C ILE A 108 10.59 18.05 -11.74
N ARG A 109 11.53 18.71 -12.40
CA ARG A 109 11.56 20.18 -12.48
C ARG A 109 10.25 20.74 -13.05
N GLY A 110 9.79 20.19 -14.18
CA GLY A 110 8.53 20.62 -14.78
C GLY A 110 7.28 20.26 -13.94
N CYS A 111 7.36 19.28 -13.06
CA CYS A 111 6.28 18.98 -12.09
C CYS A 111 6.25 20.04 -10.99
N ILE A 112 7.39 20.41 -10.44
CA ILE A 112 7.51 21.45 -9.41
C ILE A 112 6.96 22.78 -9.93
N GLU A 113 7.37 23.20 -11.14
CA GLU A 113 6.88 24.42 -11.79
C GLU A 113 5.36 24.45 -11.98
N ARG A 114 4.74 23.27 -12.13
CA ARG A 114 3.28 23.13 -12.34
C ARG A 114 2.51 22.75 -11.08
N ASN A 115 3.15 22.82 -9.92
CA ASN A 115 2.59 22.50 -8.61
C ASN A 115 1.98 21.08 -8.54
N TYR A 116 2.68 20.07 -9.08
CA TYR A 116 2.38 18.69 -8.77
C TYR A 116 2.93 18.35 -7.39
N THR A 117 2.18 17.53 -6.66
CA THR A 117 2.60 17.04 -5.32
C THR A 117 3.38 15.75 -5.42
N ASP A 118 3.07 14.92 -6.41
CA ASP A 118 3.67 13.61 -6.54
C ASP A 118 3.87 13.22 -8.00
N LEU A 119 4.92 12.45 -8.23
CA LEU A 119 5.24 11.85 -9.53
C LEU A 119 5.30 10.33 -9.40
N ILE A 120 4.51 9.64 -10.19
CA ILE A 120 4.55 8.17 -10.32
C ILE A 120 5.12 7.83 -11.69
N VAL A 121 6.21 7.04 -11.70
CA VAL A 121 6.79 6.51 -12.93
C VAL A 121 6.65 4.99 -12.93
N ILE A 122 5.92 4.44 -13.89
CA ILE A 122 5.77 3.00 -14.06
C ILE A 122 6.78 2.50 -15.08
N ASN A 123 7.68 1.65 -14.62
CA ASN A 123 8.66 0.99 -15.45
C ASN A 123 8.11 -0.31 -16.04
N GLU A 124 8.53 -0.60 -17.26
CA GLU A 124 8.16 -1.81 -17.98
C GLU A 124 9.38 -2.65 -18.30
N ASN A 125 9.26 -3.95 -18.21
CA ASN A 125 10.22 -4.91 -18.71
C ASN A 125 9.48 -6.09 -19.32
N ARG A 126 9.92 -6.55 -20.50
CA ARG A 126 9.31 -7.68 -21.24
C ARG A 126 7.79 -7.48 -21.45
N ARG A 127 7.37 -6.27 -21.79
CA ARG A 127 5.96 -5.88 -22.04
C ARG A 127 5.05 -5.97 -20.81
N GLU A 128 5.62 -6.06 -19.61
CA GLU A 128 4.87 -6.08 -18.35
C GLU A 128 5.37 -4.99 -17.39
N PRO A 129 4.47 -4.31 -16.66
CA PRO A 129 4.85 -3.38 -15.63
C PRO A 129 5.58 -4.10 -14.50
N ASN A 130 6.82 -3.71 -14.22
CA ASN A 130 7.68 -4.38 -13.25
C ASN A 130 8.21 -3.50 -12.14
N GLY A 131 8.11 -2.18 -12.28
CA GLY A 131 8.62 -1.24 -11.28
C GLY A 131 7.77 0.01 -11.19
N LEU A 132 7.70 0.57 -9.98
CA LEU A 132 7.05 1.84 -9.69
C LEU A 132 8.05 2.70 -8.92
N LEU A 133 8.26 3.91 -9.40
CA LEU A 133 8.98 4.95 -8.72
C LEU A 133 7.96 6.00 -8.27
N LEU A 134 7.92 6.26 -6.98
CA LEU A 134 7.10 7.29 -6.36
C LEU A 134 8.03 8.39 -5.85
N VAL A 135 7.84 9.59 -6.31
CA VAL A 135 8.59 10.78 -5.88
C VAL A 135 7.62 11.78 -5.30
N HIS A 136 7.77 12.11 -4.03
CA HIS A 136 7.07 13.22 -3.41
C HIS A 136 7.78 14.53 -3.79
N LEU A 137 7.05 15.61 -4.00
CA LEU A 137 7.56 16.90 -4.47
C LEU A 137 7.17 18.01 -3.50
N PRO A 138 8.02 19.04 -3.30
CA PRO A 138 9.23 19.34 -4.09
C PRO A 138 10.51 18.63 -3.63
N ASP A 139 10.64 18.30 -2.33
CA ASP A 139 11.92 17.97 -1.71
C ASP A 139 12.15 16.45 -1.52
N GLY A 140 11.18 15.62 -1.81
CA GLY A 140 11.25 14.18 -1.62
C GLY A 140 10.31 13.70 -0.51
N PRO A 141 10.43 12.48 -0.02
CA PRO A 141 11.35 11.40 -0.41
C PRO A 141 11.00 10.67 -1.70
N THR A 142 11.89 9.78 -2.15
CA THR A 142 11.70 8.95 -3.34
C THR A 142 11.72 7.47 -2.99
N ALA A 143 10.62 6.77 -3.23
CA ALA A 143 10.50 5.34 -3.02
C ALA A 143 10.47 4.58 -4.35
N LYS A 144 11.26 3.50 -4.43
CA LYS A 144 11.27 2.59 -5.58
C LYS A 144 10.69 1.24 -5.17
N PHE A 145 9.67 0.82 -5.89
CA PHE A 145 9.01 -0.48 -5.68
C PHE A 145 9.18 -1.39 -6.88
N ARG A 146 9.25 -2.67 -6.62
CA ARG A 146 9.02 -3.71 -7.62
C ARG A 146 7.53 -4.01 -7.65
N ILE A 147 6.96 -4.04 -8.86
CA ILE A 147 5.58 -4.45 -9.08
C ILE A 147 5.55 -5.94 -9.43
N SER A 148 4.54 -6.63 -8.93
CA SER A 148 4.24 -8.02 -9.27
C SER A 148 2.73 -8.27 -9.21
N SER A 149 2.28 -9.40 -9.75
CA SER A 149 0.87 -9.83 -9.71
C SER A 149 -0.13 -8.77 -10.16
N VAL A 150 0.20 -8.08 -11.26
CA VAL A 150 -0.69 -7.06 -11.82
C VAL A 150 -1.88 -7.74 -12.50
N LYS A 151 -3.09 -7.35 -12.06
CA LYS A 151 -4.34 -7.66 -12.76
C LYS A 151 -5.06 -6.36 -13.08
N LEU A 152 -5.34 -6.19 -14.36
CA LEU A 152 -6.17 -5.09 -14.84
C LEU A 152 -7.64 -5.37 -14.53
N LYS A 153 -8.47 -4.34 -14.55
CA LYS A 153 -9.90 -4.45 -14.28
C LYS A 153 -10.56 -5.57 -15.09
N ASP A 154 -10.24 -5.67 -16.38
CA ASP A 154 -10.82 -6.67 -17.28
C ASP A 154 -10.41 -8.12 -16.92
N GLN A 155 -9.38 -8.30 -16.12
CA GLN A 155 -8.87 -9.60 -15.66
C GLN A 155 -9.45 -10.01 -14.30
N ILE A 156 -10.23 -9.14 -13.66
CA ILE A 156 -10.83 -9.38 -12.36
C ILE A 156 -12.27 -9.84 -12.56
N PRO A 157 -12.64 -11.05 -12.13
CA PRO A 157 -14.02 -11.51 -12.23
C PRO A 157 -14.98 -10.57 -11.49
N HIS A 158 -16.09 -10.23 -12.14
CA HIS A 158 -17.14 -9.36 -11.56
C HIS A 158 -16.68 -7.97 -11.12
N ALA A 159 -15.57 -7.45 -11.69
CA ALA A 159 -15.12 -6.11 -11.38
C ALA A 159 -16.17 -5.05 -11.71
N ARG A 160 -16.52 -4.23 -10.74
CA ARG A 160 -17.47 -3.13 -10.92
C ARG A 160 -16.79 -1.89 -11.51
N ARG A 161 -17.57 -1.05 -12.16
CA ARG A 161 -17.10 0.24 -12.62
C ARG A 161 -17.03 1.19 -11.41
N ALA A 162 -15.86 1.81 -11.22
CA ALA A 162 -15.69 2.83 -10.20
C ALA A 162 -16.56 4.06 -10.51
N PRO A 163 -17.05 4.79 -9.49
CA PRO A 163 -17.76 6.05 -9.67
C PRO A 163 -16.89 7.06 -10.44
N THR A 164 -17.52 7.88 -11.28
CA THR A 164 -16.81 8.88 -12.10
C THR A 164 -16.14 9.97 -11.25
N TYR A 165 -16.76 10.35 -10.14
CA TYR A 165 -16.22 11.30 -9.17
C TYR A 165 -15.72 10.55 -7.96
N ASN A 166 -14.38 10.40 -7.86
CA ASN A 166 -13.77 9.53 -6.89
C ASN A 166 -12.92 10.33 -5.88
N ARG A 167 -13.23 10.19 -4.60
CA ARG A 167 -12.37 10.54 -3.46
C ARG A 167 -12.41 9.38 -2.50
N PRO A 168 -11.64 8.33 -2.78
CA PRO A 168 -11.67 7.11 -1.98
C PRO A 168 -11.09 7.36 -0.59
N GLU A 169 -11.58 6.56 0.34
CA GLU A 169 -10.92 6.38 1.62
C GLU A 169 -9.64 5.59 1.44
N ILE A 170 -8.63 5.92 2.21
CA ILE A 170 -7.40 5.14 2.22
C ILE A 170 -7.34 4.28 3.48
N ILE A 171 -6.97 3.02 3.31
CA ILE A 171 -6.80 2.06 4.38
C ILE A 171 -5.35 1.55 4.33
N LEU A 172 -4.60 1.87 5.38
CA LEU A 172 -3.22 1.42 5.57
C LEU A 172 -3.19 0.36 6.66
N ASN A 173 -2.79 -0.86 6.32
CA ASN A 173 -2.74 -1.97 7.26
C ASN A 173 -1.33 -2.53 7.43
N ASN A 174 -0.95 -2.80 8.69
CA ASN A 174 0.28 -3.50 9.07
C ASN A 174 1.60 -2.79 8.70
N PHE A 175 1.61 -1.48 8.69
CA PHE A 175 2.84 -0.68 8.61
C PHE A 175 3.33 -0.42 10.04
N THR A 176 4.13 -1.35 10.56
CA THR A 176 4.46 -1.41 12.00
C THR A 176 5.84 -0.89 12.36
N THR A 177 6.68 -0.59 11.37
CA THR A 177 8.05 -0.09 11.56
C THR A 177 8.16 1.38 11.20
N THR A 178 9.26 2.05 11.59
CA THR A 178 9.56 3.43 11.16
C THR A 178 9.52 3.56 9.64
N LEU A 179 10.26 2.69 8.94
CA LEU A 179 10.26 2.63 7.49
C LEU A 179 8.86 2.38 6.92
N GLY A 180 8.11 1.46 7.55
CA GLY A 180 6.73 1.16 7.15
C GLY A 180 5.82 2.37 7.26
N GLN A 181 5.94 3.16 8.32
CA GLN A 181 5.15 4.38 8.51
C GLN A 181 5.50 5.45 7.47
N THR A 182 6.79 5.68 7.20
CA THR A 182 7.20 6.62 6.14
C THR A 182 6.61 6.21 4.78
N ILE A 183 6.71 4.94 4.42
CA ILE A 183 6.11 4.43 3.17
C ILE A 183 4.58 4.54 3.18
N GLY A 184 3.94 4.20 4.29
CA GLY A 184 2.49 4.36 4.45
C GLY A 184 2.04 5.81 4.26
N ARG A 185 2.75 6.77 4.86
CA ARG A 185 2.48 8.21 4.70
C ARG A 185 2.69 8.68 3.26
N MET A 186 3.77 8.24 2.60
CA MET A 186 3.98 8.53 1.17
C MET A 186 2.81 8.05 0.30
N LEU A 187 2.32 6.84 0.56
CA LEU A 187 1.17 6.31 -0.18
C LEU A 187 -0.11 7.07 0.14
N ALA A 188 -0.26 7.53 1.39
CA ALA A 188 -1.41 8.33 1.80
C ALA A 188 -1.41 9.73 1.19
N CYS A 189 -0.24 10.34 0.95
CA CYS A 189 -0.10 11.65 0.30
C CYS A 189 -0.69 11.69 -1.13
N LEU A 190 -0.85 10.53 -1.77
CA LEU A 190 -1.49 10.43 -3.09
C LEU A 190 -3.00 10.71 -3.06
N PHE A 191 -3.61 10.71 -1.87
CA PHE A 191 -5.05 10.84 -1.66
C PHE A 191 -5.40 12.10 -0.87
N PRO A 192 -6.59 12.66 -1.09
CA PRO A 192 -7.03 13.83 -0.34
C PRO A 192 -7.25 13.50 1.14
N LYS A 193 -6.92 14.44 2.01
CA LYS A 193 -7.11 14.33 3.47
C LYS A 193 -8.56 14.03 3.88
N THR A 194 -9.51 14.60 3.15
CA THR A 194 -10.95 14.43 3.43
C THR A 194 -11.57 13.53 2.37
N PRO A 195 -11.82 12.26 2.67
CA PRO A 195 -12.53 11.38 1.76
C PRO A 195 -14.00 11.80 1.60
N LYS A 196 -14.64 11.36 0.54
CA LYS A 196 -16.08 11.50 0.38
C LYS A 196 -16.76 10.17 0.63
N PHE A 197 -17.24 9.96 1.83
CA PHE A 197 -17.95 8.73 2.25
C PHE A 197 -19.16 8.39 1.35
N LYS A 198 -19.80 9.40 0.75
CA LYS A 198 -20.89 9.17 -0.22
C LYS A 198 -20.46 8.38 -1.46
N CYS A 199 -19.16 8.36 -1.80
CA CYS A 199 -18.65 7.61 -2.94
C CYS A 199 -18.50 6.13 -2.63
N GLN A 200 -18.48 5.73 -1.35
CA GLN A 200 -18.38 4.35 -0.89
C GLN A 200 -17.24 3.58 -1.57
N THR A 201 -16.09 4.22 -1.69
CA THR A 201 -14.90 3.64 -2.34
C THR A 201 -13.72 3.68 -1.40
N ALA A 202 -12.95 2.59 -1.37
CA ALA A 202 -11.80 2.44 -0.52
C ALA A 202 -10.59 1.90 -1.29
N CYS A 203 -9.42 2.52 -1.06
CA CYS A 203 -8.13 2.04 -1.52
C CYS A 203 -7.39 1.43 -0.35
N THR A 204 -7.08 0.15 -0.43
CA THR A 204 -6.39 -0.57 0.63
C THR A 204 -4.96 -0.85 0.21
N PHE A 205 -4.02 -0.46 1.07
CA PHE A 205 -2.64 -0.90 1.04
C PHE A 205 -2.40 -1.78 2.26
N HIS A 206 -2.32 -3.06 2.03
CA HIS A 206 -2.10 -4.05 3.10
C HIS A 206 -0.68 -4.59 3.01
N ASN A 207 0.13 -4.33 4.03
CA ASN A 207 1.46 -4.89 4.14
C ASN A 207 1.38 -6.29 4.76
N GLN A 208 1.92 -7.27 4.06
CA GLN A 208 2.13 -8.60 4.60
C GLN A 208 3.51 -9.12 4.19
N ARG A 209 4.40 -9.28 5.16
CA ARG A 209 5.77 -9.79 4.94
C ARG A 209 6.55 -8.96 3.91
N ASP A 210 6.52 -7.64 4.04
CA ASP A 210 7.16 -6.67 3.12
C ASP A 210 6.60 -6.66 1.69
N TYR A 211 5.45 -7.28 1.48
CA TYR A 211 4.68 -7.13 0.27
C TYR A 211 3.44 -6.27 0.53
N ILE A 212 3.31 -5.19 -0.18
CA ILE A 212 2.18 -4.27 -0.06
C ILE A 212 1.17 -4.63 -1.14
N PHE A 213 0.02 -5.12 -0.72
CA PHE A 213 -1.09 -5.47 -1.62
C PHE A 213 -1.97 -4.25 -1.82
N PHE A 214 -2.02 -3.77 -3.04
CA PHE A 214 -2.93 -2.70 -3.44
C PHE A 214 -4.23 -3.29 -3.97
N ARG A 215 -5.36 -2.79 -3.42
CA ARG A 215 -6.71 -3.15 -3.85
C ARG A 215 -7.59 -1.92 -3.86
N TYR A 216 -8.51 -1.87 -4.81
CA TYR A 216 -9.50 -0.81 -4.92
C TYR A 216 -10.90 -1.41 -4.93
N HIS A 217 -11.71 -1.00 -3.97
CA HIS A 217 -13.04 -1.54 -3.75
C HIS A 217 -14.10 -0.44 -3.75
N HIS A 218 -15.28 -0.81 -4.21
CA HIS A 218 -16.52 -0.13 -3.88
C HIS A 218 -17.21 -0.95 -2.79
N TYR A 219 -17.62 -0.32 -1.71
CA TYR A 219 -18.33 -0.99 -0.62
C TYR A 219 -19.78 -0.52 -0.55
N ALA A 220 -20.68 -1.41 -0.19
CA ALA A 220 -22.07 -1.09 0.11
C ALA A 220 -22.35 -1.54 1.55
N VAL A 221 -22.92 -0.64 2.33
CA VAL A 221 -23.35 -0.93 3.70
C VAL A 221 -24.85 -1.15 3.67
N ASP A 222 -25.30 -2.28 4.15
CA ASP A 222 -26.73 -2.54 4.36
C ASP A 222 -27.16 -1.89 5.67
N GLU A 223 -28.05 -0.93 5.60
CA GLU A 223 -28.54 -0.19 6.78
C GLU A 223 -29.27 -1.07 7.80
N LYS A 224 -29.80 -2.24 7.37
CA LYS A 224 -30.55 -3.14 8.25
C LYS A 224 -29.69 -4.15 8.97
N SER A 225 -28.71 -4.74 8.30
CA SER A 225 -27.85 -5.80 8.85
C SER A 225 -26.50 -5.29 9.34
N SER A 226 -26.14 -4.05 9.04
CA SER A 226 -24.78 -3.50 9.23
C SER A 226 -23.69 -4.32 8.52
N GLU A 227 -24.07 -5.19 7.59
CA GLU A 227 -23.13 -5.96 6.79
C GLU A 227 -22.53 -5.12 5.67
N VAL A 228 -21.23 -5.28 5.44
CA VAL A 228 -20.51 -4.57 4.38
C VAL A 228 -20.22 -5.54 3.23
N THR A 229 -20.74 -5.23 2.06
CA THR A 229 -20.44 -5.97 0.83
C THR A 229 -19.35 -5.25 0.05
N LEU A 230 -18.24 -5.94 -0.24
CA LEU A 230 -17.12 -5.40 -0.99
C LEU A 230 -17.18 -5.85 -2.45
N HIS A 231 -17.07 -4.89 -3.36
CA HIS A 231 -16.98 -5.14 -4.79
C HIS A 231 -15.65 -4.60 -5.33
N GLU A 232 -14.83 -5.45 -5.89
CA GLU A 232 -13.56 -5.03 -6.45
C GLU A 232 -13.75 -4.24 -7.74
N CYS A 233 -13.00 -3.14 -7.88
CA CYS A 233 -13.04 -2.27 -9.06
C CYS A 233 -11.76 -2.36 -9.90
N GLY A 234 -10.66 -2.87 -9.32
CA GLY A 234 -9.33 -2.93 -9.95
C GLY A 234 -8.67 -1.54 -10.14
N PRO A 235 -7.40 -1.48 -10.47
CA PRO A 235 -6.50 -2.61 -10.67
C PRO A 235 -6.04 -3.30 -9.39
N GLN A 236 -5.50 -4.51 -9.51
CA GLN A 236 -4.77 -5.18 -8.43
C GLN A 236 -3.28 -5.13 -8.74
N MET A 237 -2.47 -4.91 -7.72
CA MET A 237 -1.01 -5.06 -7.81
C MET A 237 -0.40 -5.34 -6.45
N THR A 238 0.79 -5.93 -6.48
CA THR A 238 1.60 -6.16 -5.30
C THR A 238 2.90 -5.38 -5.45
N LEU A 239 3.21 -4.55 -4.46
CA LEU A 239 4.42 -3.73 -4.41
C LEU A 239 5.38 -4.34 -3.41
N LYS A 240 6.67 -4.30 -3.72
CA LYS A 240 7.76 -4.62 -2.79
C LYS A 240 8.75 -3.48 -2.80
N LEU A 241 9.02 -2.92 -1.62
CA LEU A 241 9.99 -1.84 -1.49
C LEU A 241 11.38 -2.35 -1.89
N MET A 242 12.08 -1.58 -2.72
CA MET A 242 13.44 -1.87 -3.16
C MET A 242 14.44 -0.88 -2.59
N SER A 243 14.06 0.39 -2.53
CA SER A 243 14.88 1.44 -1.92
C SER A 243 14.02 2.64 -1.56
N LEU A 244 14.42 3.32 -0.50
CA LEU A 244 13.95 4.64 -0.10
C LEU A 244 15.13 5.58 -0.15
N GLN A 245 14.99 6.68 -0.87
CA GLN A 245 16.00 7.71 -1.05
C GLN A 245 15.49 9.00 -0.41
N THR A 246 16.33 9.65 0.36
CA THR A 246 16.07 10.98 0.87
C THR A 246 16.13 12.00 -0.28
N GLY A 247 15.16 12.89 -0.32
CA GLY A 247 15.08 13.88 -1.39
C GLY A 247 14.50 13.37 -2.70
N THR A 248 14.61 14.16 -3.75
CA THR A 248 14.13 13.82 -5.09
C THR A 248 15.04 12.81 -5.77
N PHE A 249 14.52 12.13 -6.78
CA PHE A 249 15.24 11.07 -7.49
C PHE A 249 16.58 11.51 -8.07
N ASP A 250 17.68 11.04 -7.48
CA ASP A 250 19.04 11.15 -8.00
C ASP A 250 19.76 9.80 -7.98
N PRO A 251 20.02 9.19 -9.16
CA PRO A 251 20.67 7.89 -9.24
C PRO A 251 22.18 7.92 -8.98
N GLN A 252 22.82 9.10 -9.02
CA GLN A 252 24.28 9.22 -8.92
C GLN A 252 24.75 9.69 -7.53
N HIS A 253 24.06 10.68 -6.96
CA HIS A 253 24.50 11.36 -5.73
C HIS A 253 23.43 11.33 -4.64
N GLY A 254 22.30 10.64 -4.88
CA GLY A 254 21.20 10.56 -3.90
C GLY A 254 21.59 9.72 -2.69
N GLU A 255 21.27 10.22 -1.52
CA GLU A 255 21.41 9.52 -0.26
C GLU A 255 20.25 8.53 -0.10
N TYR A 256 20.59 7.29 0.27
CA TYR A 256 19.60 6.26 0.49
C TYR A 256 19.42 6.02 1.99
N GLU A 257 18.22 6.24 2.47
CA GLU A 257 17.84 5.88 3.83
C GLU A 257 17.77 4.35 3.98
N TRP A 258 17.25 3.67 2.96
CA TRP A 258 17.11 2.23 2.98
C TRP A 258 17.24 1.61 1.58
N ILE A 259 17.94 0.47 1.50
CA ILE A 259 18.09 -0.32 0.27
C ILE A 259 17.94 -1.79 0.58
N LEU A 260 17.14 -2.52 -0.21
CA LEU A 260 16.99 -3.96 -0.10
C LEU A 260 18.25 -4.70 -0.56
N LYS A 261 19.07 -5.17 0.37
CA LYS A 261 20.23 -6.02 0.13
C LYS A 261 19.82 -7.49 0.23
N ARG A 262 19.47 -8.09 -0.90
CA ARG A 262 18.89 -9.45 -0.95
C ARG A 262 19.71 -10.50 -0.23
N HIS A 263 21.02 -10.50 -0.40
CA HIS A 263 21.91 -11.52 0.17
C HIS A 263 22.04 -11.42 1.69
N GLU A 264 21.85 -10.25 2.27
CA GLU A 264 21.96 -10.01 3.70
C GLU A 264 20.61 -10.10 4.39
N MET A 265 19.59 -9.47 3.81
CA MET A 265 18.28 -9.23 4.45
C MET A 265 17.28 -10.36 4.24
N GLN A 266 17.38 -11.15 3.15
CA GLN A 266 16.41 -12.22 2.86
C GLN A 266 16.82 -13.60 3.39
N LYS A 267 17.80 -13.70 4.28
CA LYS A 267 18.23 -14.97 4.89
C LYS A 267 17.19 -15.53 5.86
N SER A 268 16.50 -14.68 6.59
CA SER A 268 15.48 -15.06 7.56
C SER A 268 14.07 -14.78 7.03
N ARG A 269 13.19 -15.78 7.16
CA ARG A 269 11.74 -15.59 6.86
C ARG A 269 10.96 -14.95 8.01
N LYS A 270 11.63 -14.67 9.14
CA LYS A 270 11.01 -14.14 10.34
C LYS A 270 11.25 -12.64 10.54
N ARG A 271 12.09 -12.02 9.71
CA ARG A 271 12.41 -10.59 9.77
C ARG A 271 11.68 -9.85 8.66
N PHE A 272 10.94 -8.81 9.04
CA PHE A 272 10.19 -7.94 8.15
C PHE A 272 10.59 -6.49 8.43
N TYR A 273 10.60 -5.67 7.38
CA TYR A 273 11.15 -4.31 7.41
C TYR A 273 10.08 -3.22 7.34
N LEU A 274 8.83 -3.56 6.95
CA LEU A 274 7.71 -2.63 6.81
C LEU A 274 6.66 -2.80 7.90
#